data_b8adc71434a6b4276472ff530c736972
#
_entry.id   b8adc71434a6b4276472ff530c736972
#
_cell.length_a   1.000
_cell.length_b   1.000
_cell.length_c   1.000
_cell.angle_alpha   90.00
_cell.angle_beta   90.00
_cell.angle_gamma   90.00
#
_symmetry.space_group_name_H-M   'P 1'
#
loop_
_entity.id
_entity.type
_entity.pdbx_description
1 polymer ?
#
loop_
_entity_poly.entity_id
_entity_poly.type
_entity_poly.pdbx_seq_one_letter_code
_entity_poly.pdbx_strand_id
1 'polypeptide(L)'
;MQGGLNLRRPPRRGFAPTTLERRALRLATGAPVTGAVVRGGMVAAGFGDGTVRLFRPASEPVTIHAHRGAVLSIAADALPDAVLTGGDDARFLRIAGDGGISEIASFGTRWVDCVAAGPGWRACSSGRTVQLWRVDGDRPLVFDHPSTVGGLAFDPKGRKLAAAHYGGATVWERGEKRWKPSRLVWKGSHGAVIFSPDGRFLVTAMQENVLHGWRLRDKADMRMSGYPAKVKSFAWVGSVPFLATSGCDEVVCWPFDESKGPMGRAPIAVAYGGKQLCTAVTGMLGIEGVFAGFADGAVLAGRFAAEVEDLVVKGSGGAAITALAVTPEGWLFIGDAAGTALWARLGELDAP
;
A
#
# COMPACT_ATOMS: atom_id res chain seq x y z
N MET A 1 32.71 16.99 -10.71
CA MET A 1 31.59 17.55 -11.47
C MET A 1 30.40 17.60 -10.51
N GLN A 2 30.06 18.80 -10.04
CA GLN A 2 28.92 19.03 -9.14
C GLN A 2 27.64 18.88 -9.96
N GLY A 3 26.91 17.77 -9.73
CA GLY A 3 25.56 17.63 -10.24
C GLY A 3 24.67 18.62 -9.50
N GLY A 4 24.19 19.64 -10.21
CA GLY A 4 23.26 20.63 -9.67
C GLY A 4 22.02 19.93 -9.13
N LEU A 5 21.78 20.04 -7.84
CA LEU A 5 20.50 19.79 -7.21
C LEU A 5 19.47 20.70 -7.91
N ASN A 6 18.63 20.13 -8.75
CA ASN A 6 17.45 20.80 -9.26
C ASN A 6 16.53 21.02 -8.05
N LEU A 7 16.65 22.20 -7.44
CA LEU A 7 15.82 22.61 -6.32
C LEU A 7 14.40 22.84 -6.89
N ARG A 8 13.60 21.77 -6.93
CA ARG A 8 12.15 21.88 -7.16
C ARG A 8 11.59 22.79 -6.08
N ARG A 9 10.95 23.87 -6.47
CA ARG A 9 10.24 24.72 -5.51
C ARG A 9 8.94 24.01 -5.12
N PRO A 10 8.58 23.97 -3.81
CA PRO A 10 7.29 23.44 -3.42
C PRO A 10 6.19 24.23 -4.12
N PRO A 11 5.15 23.58 -4.63
CA PRO A 11 4.02 24.28 -5.21
C PRO A 11 3.41 25.24 -4.16
N ARG A 12 2.94 26.40 -4.60
CA ARG A 12 2.29 27.37 -3.69
C ARG A 12 1.07 26.70 -3.06
N ARG A 13 1.15 26.38 -1.79
CA ARG A 13 0.05 25.82 -1.02
C ARG A 13 -0.91 26.95 -0.66
N GLY A 14 -2.00 27.06 -1.39
CA GLY A 14 -3.08 27.98 -1.06
C GLY A 14 -3.91 27.45 0.11
N PHE A 15 -4.49 28.36 0.93
CA PHE A 15 -5.45 27.99 1.98
C PHE A 15 -6.86 27.74 1.43
N ALA A 16 -7.12 28.09 0.17
CA ALA A 16 -8.41 27.84 -0.47
C ALA A 16 -8.50 26.36 -0.95
N PRO A 17 -9.68 25.72 -0.78
CA PRO A 17 -9.90 24.37 -1.30
C PRO A 17 -9.64 24.30 -2.81
N THR A 18 -8.97 23.24 -3.25
CA THR A 18 -8.73 22.98 -4.67
C THR A 18 -10.03 22.70 -5.42
N THR A 19 -9.97 22.66 -6.75
CA THR A 19 -11.13 22.28 -7.57
C THR A 19 -11.59 20.86 -7.24
N LEU A 20 -10.65 19.94 -7.00
CA LEU A 20 -10.97 18.56 -6.60
C LEU A 20 -11.68 18.55 -5.24
N GLU A 21 -11.16 19.28 -4.23
CA GLU A 21 -11.78 19.31 -2.90
C GLU A 21 -13.21 19.85 -2.92
N ARG A 22 -13.49 20.85 -3.78
CA ARG A 22 -14.86 21.40 -3.94
C ARG A 22 -15.86 20.43 -4.57
N ARG A 23 -15.39 19.51 -5.41
CA ARG A 23 -16.22 18.51 -6.11
C ARG A 23 -16.29 17.17 -5.38
N ALA A 24 -15.38 16.93 -4.42
CA ALA A 24 -15.28 15.67 -3.71
C ALA A 24 -16.49 15.44 -2.81
N LEU A 25 -16.98 14.22 -2.81
CA LEU A 25 -17.75 13.72 -1.67
C LEU A 25 -16.83 13.70 -0.47
N ARG A 26 -17.25 14.38 0.61
CA ARG A 26 -16.50 14.44 1.87
C ARG A 26 -17.26 13.70 2.95
N LEU A 27 -16.60 12.73 3.56
CA LEU A 27 -17.10 11.96 4.69
C LEU A 27 -16.18 12.19 5.90
N ALA A 28 -16.75 12.62 7.01
CA ALA A 28 -16.05 12.74 8.30
C ALA A 28 -16.57 11.65 9.23
N THR A 29 -15.73 10.69 9.58
CA THR A 29 -16.12 9.50 10.34
C THR A 29 -15.71 9.57 11.81
N GLY A 30 -14.73 10.40 12.15
CA GLY A 30 -14.13 10.46 13.48
C GLY A 30 -13.21 9.27 13.82
N ALA A 31 -13.08 8.29 12.91
CA ALA A 31 -12.23 7.13 13.09
C ALA A 31 -11.15 7.10 12.00
N PRO A 32 -9.86 6.92 12.33
CA PRO A 32 -8.75 6.99 11.36
C PRO A 32 -8.95 6.00 10.21
N VAL A 33 -8.62 6.43 8.99
CA VAL A 33 -8.52 5.50 7.85
C VAL A 33 -7.26 4.67 8.03
N THR A 34 -7.40 3.35 8.11
CA THR A 34 -6.28 2.42 8.35
C THR A 34 -5.67 1.89 7.06
N GLY A 35 -6.42 1.89 5.97
CA GLY A 35 -5.95 1.46 4.65
C GLY A 35 -7.06 1.54 3.62
N ALA A 36 -6.68 1.47 2.34
CA ALA A 36 -7.62 1.44 1.23
C ALA A 36 -7.09 0.57 0.10
N VAL A 37 -7.98 -0.08 -0.63
CA VAL A 37 -7.64 -0.94 -1.76
C VAL A 37 -8.68 -0.80 -2.88
N VAL A 38 -8.20 -0.85 -4.12
CA VAL A 38 -9.06 -0.86 -5.30
C VAL A 38 -9.47 -2.28 -5.65
N ARG A 39 -10.75 -2.50 -5.90
CA ARG A 39 -11.26 -3.76 -6.45
C ARG A 39 -12.51 -3.53 -7.28
N GLY A 40 -12.52 -3.99 -8.55
CA GLY A 40 -13.69 -3.95 -9.41
C GLY A 40 -14.29 -2.54 -9.59
N GLY A 41 -13.48 -1.50 -9.85
CA GLY A 41 -13.95 -0.12 -10.03
C GLY A 41 -14.41 0.57 -8.74
N MET A 42 -14.33 -0.08 -7.57
CA MET A 42 -14.59 0.51 -6.26
C MET A 42 -13.32 0.65 -5.44
N VAL A 43 -13.35 1.54 -4.45
CA VAL A 43 -12.38 1.57 -3.34
C VAL A 43 -13.07 1.05 -2.09
N ALA A 44 -12.45 0.07 -1.44
CA ALA A 44 -12.80 -0.34 -0.09
C ALA A 44 -11.78 0.23 0.89
N ALA A 45 -12.24 0.97 1.91
CA ALA A 45 -11.38 1.55 2.94
C ALA A 45 -11.75 0.99 4.31
N GLY A 46 -10.74 0.60 5.09
CA GLY A 46 -10.85 0.16 6.48
C GLY A 46 -10.66 1.32 7.45
N PHE A 47 -11.33 1.26 8.58
CA PHE A 47 -11.32 2.31 9.60
C PHE A 47 -10.99 1.77 10.99
N GLY A 48 -10.51 2.67 11.86
CA GLY A 48 -10.18 2.35 13.24
C GLY A 48 -11.37 2.02 14.13
N ASP A 49 -12.59 2.29 13.67
CA ASP A 49 -13.85 1.90 14.35
C ASP A 49 -14.39 0.51 13.93
N GLY A 50 -13.62 -0.23 13.12
CA GLY A 50 -13.98 -1.56 12.61
C GLY A 50 -14.89 -1.54 11.39
N THR A 51 -15.27 -0.36 10.90
CA THR A 51 -16.04 -0.27 9.67
C THR A 51 -15.18 -0.45 8.43
N VAL A 52 -15.76 -1.02 7.39
CA VAL A 52 -15.26 -0.98 6.02
C VAL A 52 -16.26 -0.19 5.20
N ARG A 53 -15.77 0.76 4.42
CA ARG A 53 -16.65 1.58 3.58
C ARG A 53 -16.28 1.40 2.12
N LEU A 54 -17.32 1.18 1.30
CA LEU A 54 -17.20 0.94 -0.12
C LEU A 54 -17.58 2.21 -0.89
N PHE A 55 -16.61 2.77 -1.60
CA PHE A 55 -16.77 3.96 -2.44
C PHE A 55 -16.89 3.55 -3.90
N ARG A 56 -17.99 3.93 -4.54
CA ARG A 56 -18.25 3.68 -5.95
C ARG A 56 -18.51 4.97 -6.70
N PRO A 57 -18.22 5.01 -8.02
CA PRO A 57 -18.60 6.13 -8.86
C PRO A 57 -20.09 6.48 -8.73
N ALA A 58 -20.40 7.77 -8.61
CA ALA A 58 -21.75 8.32 -8.62
C ALA A 58 -22.74 7.69 -7.62
N SER A 59 -22.26 7.16 -6.49
CA SER A 59 -23.11 6.62 -5.41
C SER A 59 -22.59 7.01 -4.04
N GLU A 60 -23.49 7.03 -3.04
CA GLU A 60 -23.11 7.20 -1.65
C GLU A 60 -22.28 6.00 -1.16
N PRO A 61 -21.31 6.23 -0.26
CA PRO A 61 -20.51 5.16 0.31
C PRO A 61 -21.36 4.22 1.17
N VAL A 62 -21.18 2.92 0.96
CA VAL A 62 -21.82 1.90 1.79
C VAL A 62 -20.95 1.63 3.01
N THR A 63 -21.50 1.78 4.21
CA THR A 63 -20.84 1.48 5.48
C THR A 63 -21.16 0.07 5.94
N ILE A 64 -20.14 -0.73 6.25
CA ILE A 64 -20.24 -2.12 6.69
C ILE A 64 -19.56 -2.24 8.05
N HIS A 65 -20.29 -2.63 9.09
CA HIS A 65 -19.72 -2.92 10.41
C HIS A 65 -19.11 -4.32 10.41
N ALA A 66 -17.83 -4.39 10.00
CA ALA A 66 -17.13 -5.64 9.76
C ALA A 66 -16.50 -6.21 11.03
N HIS A 67 -15.80 -5.38 11.78
CA HIS A 67 -15.07 -5.77 12.99
C HIS A 67 -15.62 -5.08 14.24
N ARG A 68 -15.37 -5.66 15.42
CA ARG A 68 -15.75 -5.09 16.73
C ARG A 68 -14.72 -4.09 17.25
N GLY A 69 -13.54 -4.06 16.68
CA GLY A 69 -12.43 -3.15 16.92
C GLY A 69 -11.86 -2.65 15.61
N ALA A 70 -10.60 -2.26 15.57
CA ALA A 70 -9.98 -1.66 14.39
C ALA A 70 -9.79 -2.65 13.23
N VAL A 71 -10.01 -2.20 11.99
CA VAL A 71 -9.49 -2.88 10.80
C VAL A 71 -7.98 -2.66 10.78
N LEU A 72 -7.19 -3.73 10.95
CA LEU A 72 -5.72 -3.66 10.97
C LEU A 72 -5.11 -3.79 9.58
N SER A 73 -5.75 -4.55 8.69
CA SER A 73 -5.26 -4.83 7.35
C SER A 73 -6.41 -5.03 6.38
N ILE A 74 -6.22 -4.56 5.13
CA ILE A 74 -7.17 -4.72 4.04
C ILE A 74 -6.43 -5.07 2.75
N ALA A 75 -6.96 -6.00 1.96
CA ALA A 75 -6.41 -6.40 0.66
C ALA A 75 -7.53 -6.73 -0.33
N ALA A 76 -7.26 -6.57 -1.63
CA ALA A 76 -8.17 -7.08 -2.67
C ALA A 76 -8.25 -8.62 -2.59
N ASP A 77 -9.45 -9.19 -2.68
CA ASP A 77 -9.61 -10.65 -2.69
C ASP A 77 -9.12 -11.25 -4.03
N ALA A 78 -8.76 -12.53 -4.01
CA ALA A 78 -8.46 -13.29 -5.21
C ALA A 78 -9.66 -13.43 -6.17
N LEU A 79 -10.87 -13.45 -5.62
CA LEU A 79 -12.12 -13.41 -6.39
C LEU A 79 -12.54 -11.96 -6.69
N PRO A 80 -13.25 -11.71 -7.80
CA PRO A 80 -13.74 -10.38 -8.14
C PRO A 80 -14.71 -9.83 -7.07
N ASP A 81 -14.86 -8.51 -7.06
CA ASP A 81 -15.83 -7.76 -6.24
C ASP A 81 -15.84 -8.10 -4.74
N ALA A 82 -14.66 -8.35 -4.18
CA ALA A 82 -14.54 -8.56 -2.74
C ALA A 82 -13.18 -8.10 -2.23
N VAL A 83 -13.12 -7.86 -0.93
CA VAL A 83 -11.90 -7.54 -0.20
C VAL A 83 -11.74 -8.46 1.01
N LEU A 84 -10.53 -8.61 1.47
CA LEU A 84 -10.15 -9.30 2.70
C LEU A 84 -9.80 -8.29 3.76
N THR A 85 -10.21 -8.55 5.01
CA THR A 85 -9.84 -7.73 6.16
C THR A 85 -9.39 -8.56 7.34
N GLY A 86 -8.43 -8.04 8.08
CA GLY A 86 -8.02 -8.53 9.39
C GLY A 86 -8.24 -7.46 10.44
N GLY A 87 -8.67 -7.86 11.64
CA GLY A 87 -8.95 -6.94 12.73
C GLY A 87 -8.30 -7.35 14.06
N ASP A 88 -8.31 -6.42 15.01
CA ASP A 88 -7.88 -6.65 16.40
C ASP A 88 -8.89 -7.50 17.20
N ASP A 89 -10.08 -7.74 16.64
CA ASP A 89 -11.08 -8.68 17.13
C ASP A 89 -10.80 -10.15 16.77
N ALA A 90 -9.61 -10.43 16.27
CA ALA A 90 -9.11 -11.74 15.91
C ALA A 90 -9.81 -12.40 14.70
N ARG A 91 -10.54 -11.64 13.88
CA ARG A 91 -11.29 -12.18 12.74
C ARG A 91 -10.58 -11.91 11.42
N PHE A 92 -10.59 -12.93 10.55
CA PHE A 92 -10.24 -12.83 9.14
C PHE A 92 -11.51 -12.91 8.31
N LEU A 93 -11.86 -11.82 7.64
CA LEU A 93 -13.14 -11.67 6.95
C LEU A 93 -12.93 -11.47 5.45
N ARG A 94 -13.92 -11.93 4.68
CA ARG A 94 -14.16 -11.54 3.30
C ARG A 94 -15.40 -10.65 3.25
N ILE A 95 -15.29 -9.51 2.60
CA ILE A 95 -16.40 -8.56 2.40
C ILE A 95 -16.67 -8.47 0.92
N ALA A 96 -17.85 -8.88 0.51
CA ALA A 96 -18.30 -8.82 -0.87
C ALA A 96 -18.69 -7.39 -1.28
N GLY A 97 -18.70 -7.11 -2.58
CA GLY A 97 -19.07 -5.81 -3.09
C GLY A 97 -20.52 -5.39 -2.77
N ASP A 98 -21.44 -6.31 -2.55
CA ASP A 98 -22.80 -6.05 -2.10
C ASP A 98 -22.90 -5.76 -0.59
N GLY A 99 -21.79 -5.85 0.14
CA GLY A 99 -21.72 -5.65 1.58
C GLY A 99 -21.83 -6.93 2.41
N GLY A 100 -22.00 -8.09 1.79
CA GLY A 100 -22.05 -9.39 2.47
C GLY A 100 -20.73 -9.70 3.17
N ILE A 101 -20.80 -10.15 4.45
CA ILE A 101 -19.64 -10.54 5.25
C ILE A 101 -19.58 -12.06 5.36
N SER A 102 -18.40 -12.63 5.09
CA SER A 102 -18.10 -14.04 5.34
C SER A 102 -16.87 -14.14 6.24
N GLU A 103 -16.98 -14.83 7.37
CA GLU A 103 -15.83 -15.13 8.22
C GLU A 103 -15.08 -16.33 7.65
N ILE A 104 -13.79 -16.12 7.33
CA ILE A 104 -12.90 -17.17 6.84
C ILE A 104 -12.27 -17.91 8.02
N ALA A 105 -11.87 -17.16 9.06
CA ALA A 105 -11.26 -17.72 10.26
C ALA A 105 -11.37 -16.77 11.46
N SER A 106 -11.28 -17.35 12.68
CA SER A 106 -11.15 -16.63 13.94
C SER A 106 -10.02 -17.21 14.78
N PHE A 107 -9.28 -16.33 15.48
CA PHE A 107 -8.06 -16.65 16.22
C PHE A 107 -8.16 -16.42 17.72
N GLY A 108 -9.38 -16.37 18.24
CA GLY A 108 -9.68 -16.15 19.67
C GLY A 108 -9.41 -14.71 20.09
N THR A 109 -8.27 -14.44 20.73
CA THR A 109 -7.87 -13.10 21.18
C THR A 109 -6.66 -12.53 20.42
N ARG A 110 -6.11 -13.28 19.48
CA ARG A 110 -4.93 -12.86 18.72
C ARG A 110 -5.34 -12.09 17.48
N TRP A 111 -4.79 -10.93 17.32
CA TRP A 111 -5.04 -10.05 16.16
C TRP A 111 -4.72 -10.74 14.83
N VAL A 112 -5.45 -10.34 13.80
CA VAL A 112 -5.13 -10.65 12.42
C VAL A 112 -4.41 -9.44 11.83
N ASP A 113 -3.08 -9.46 11.90
CA ASP A 113 -2.22 -8.30 11.61
C ASP A 113 -2.08 -8.01 10.12
N CYS A 114 -2.00 -9.06 9.30
CA CYS A 114 -1.80 -8.92 7.85
C CYS A 114 -2.75 -9.84 7.09
N VAL A 115 -3.27 -9.34 5.97
CA VAL A 115 -4.02 -10.12 4.99
C VAL A 115 -3.46 -9.94 3.60
N ALA A 116 -3.52 -10.96 2.78
CA ALA A 116 -3.09 -10.91 1.39
C ALA A 116 -3.88 -11.91 0.54
N ALA A 117 -4.03 -11.61 -0.75
CA ALA A 117 -4.54 -12.57 -1.72
C ALA A 117 -3.68 -12.59 -2.99
N GLY A 118 -3.69 -13.72 -3.66
CA GLY A 118 -3.08 -13.93 -4.97
C GLY A 118 -3.91 -14.92 -5.77
N PRO A 119 -3.63 -15.13 -7.05
CA PRO A 119 -4.41 -16.02 -7.90
C PRO A 119 -4.68 -17.38 -7.26
N GLY A 120 -5.93 -17.64 -6.89
CA GLY A 120 -6.40 -18.89 -6.27
C GLY A 120 -6.15 -19.03 -4.77
N TRP A 121 -5.62 -18.00 -4.08
CA TRP A 121 -5.20 -18.08 -2.67
C TRP A 121 -5.57 -16.85 -1.85
N ARG A 122 -5.81 -17.09 -0.56
CA ARG A 122 -5.99 -16.08 0.50
C ARG A 122 -5.08 -16.41 1.65
N ALA A 123 -4.49 -15.42 2.29
CA ALA A 123 -3.63 -15.61 3.45
C ALA A 123 -3.88 -14.55 4.52
N CYS A 124 -3.71 -14.93 5.78
CA CYS A 124 -3.61 -14.00 6.87
C CYS A 124 -2.48 -14.39 7.83
N SER A 125 -2.03 -13.45 8.65
CA SER A 125 -1.14 -13.70 9.77
C SER A 125 -1.81 -13.39 11.11
N SER A 126 -1.47 -14.21 12.12
CA SER A 126 -1.80 -13.98 13.51
C SER A 126 -0.57 -14.28 14.35
N GLY A 127 0.08 -13.23 14.86
CA GLY A 127 1.38 -13.33 15.49
C GLY A 127 2.44 -13.88 14.52
N ARG A 128 3.11 -14.97 14.86
CA ARG A 128 4.15 -15.58 14.02
C ARG A 128 3.63 -16.65 13.05
N THR A 129 2.33 -16.90 13.03
CA THR A 129 1.73 -17.96 12.21
C THR A 129 1.02 -17.35 11.02
N VAL A 130 1.30 -17.87 9.82
CA VAL A 130 0.55 -17.56 8.59
C VAL A 130 -0.36 -18.73 8.28
N GLN A 131 -1.60 -18.44 7.98
CA GLN A 131 -2.54 -19.40 7.44
C GLN A 131 -2.86 -19.07 5.99
N LEU A 132 -2.91 -20.09 5.15
CA LEU A 132 -3.06 -19.99 3.69
C LEU A 132 -4.19 -20.89 3.23
N TRP A 133 -5.24 -20.32 2.63
CA TRP A 133 -6.39 -21.03 2.06
C TRP A 133 -6.37 -20.99 0.54
N ARG A 134 -6.80 -22.06 -0.07
CA ARG A 134 -7.33 -21.99 -1.43
C ARG A 134 -8.67 -21.25 -1.40
N VAL A 135 -9.01 -20.52 -2.47
CA VAL A 135 -10.30 -19.79 -2.56
C VAL A 135 -11.52 -20.73 -2.54
N ASP A 136 -11.31 -21.97 -2.95
CA ASP A 136 -12.30 -23.06 -3.02
C ASP A 136 -12.10 -24.13 -1.93
N GLY A 137 -11.28 -23.85 -0.90
CA GLY A 137 -10.92 -24.82 0.13
C GLY A 137 -11.25 -24.33 1.55
N ASP A 138 -11.65 -25.27 2.41
CA ASP A 138 -12.06 -25.00 3.77
C ASP A 138 -10.94 -25.11 4.81
N ARG A 139 -9.85 -25.80 4.46
CA ARG A 139 -8.74 -26.06 5.38
C ARG A 139 -7.50 -25.26 5.00
N PRO A 140 -6.89 -24.51 5.94
CA PRO A 140 -5.66 -23.79 5.69
C PRO A 140 -4.44 -24.69 5.75
N LEU A 141 -3.42 -24.31 4.98
CA LEU A 141 -2.05 -24.65 5.27
C LEU A 141 -1.53 -23.68 6.34
N VAL A 142 -0.74 -24.18 7.27
CA VAL A 142 -0.23 -23.39 8.41
C VAL A 142 1.29 -23.33 8.31
N PHE A 143 1.84 -22.12 8.41
CA PHE A 143 3.27 -21.83 8.32
C PHE A 143 3.74 -21.05 9.53
N ASP A 144 4.67 -21.59 10.30
CA ASP A 144 5.30 -20.90 11.42
C ASP A 144 6.56 -20.16 11.00
N HIS A 145 6.76 -18.99 11.59
CA HIS A 145 7.88 -18.09 11.34
C HIS A 145 8.68 -17.84 12.62
N PRO A 146 9.94 -17.36 12.52
CA PRO A 146 10.79 -17.12 13.68
C PRO A 146 10.24 -16.10 14.67
N SER A 147 9.50 -15.11 14.18
CA SER A 147 8.88 -14.05 14.98
C SER A 147 7.56 -13.60 14.36
N THR A 148 6.89 -12.62 14.98
CA THR A 148 5.68 -11.99 14.44
C THR A 148 5.85 -11.57 12.99
N VAL A 149 4.86 -11.89 12.18
CA VAL A 149 4.82 -11.52 10.76
C VAL A 149 4.29 -10.10 10.64
N GLY A 150 5.11 -9.22 10.07
CA GLY A 150 4.79 -7.80 9.89
C GLY A 150 4.26 -7.43 8.50
N GLY A 151 4.27 -8.36 7.57
CA GLY A 151 3.74 -8.15 6.22
C GLY A 151 3.61 -9.43 5.42
N LEU A 152 2.61 -9.48 4.55
CA LEU A 152 2.33 -10.59 3.63
C LEU A 152 2.16 -10.07 2.21
N ALA A 153 2.71 -10.77 1.23
CA ALA A 153 2.47 -10.50 -0.18
C ALA A 153 2.54 -11.77 -1.02
N PHE A 154 1.69 -11.87 -2.04
CA PHE A 154 1.84 -12.86 -3.10
C PHE A 154 2.63 -12.28 -4.27
N ASP A 155 3.37 -13.14 -4.97
CA ASP A 155 3.90 -12.81 -6.27
C ASP A 155 2.77 -12.67 -7.30
N PRO A 156 2.97 -11.97 -8.43
CA PRO A 156 1.92 -11.72 -9.41
C PRO A 156 1.27 -12.99 -9.99
N LYS A 157 1.97 -14.12 -9.95
CA LYS A 157 1.49 -15.41 -10.46
C LYS A 157 0.81 -16.29 -9.40
N GLY A 158 0.77 -15.86 -8.14
CA GLY A 158 0.23 -16.66 -7.02
C GLY A 158 1.01 -17.94 -6.72
N ARG A 159 2.29 -17.99 -7.13
CA ARG A 159 3.16 -19.13 -6.91
C ARG A 159 4.06 -18.98 -5.68
N LYS A 160 4.23 -17.75 -5.20
CA LYS A 160 5.03 -17.43 -4.02
C LYS A 160 4.23 -16.60 -3.05
N LEU A 161 4.39 -16.87 -1.76
CA LEU A 161 3.90 -16.08 -0.65
C LEU A 161 5.10 -15.64 0.19
N ALA A 162 5.30 -14.34 0.34
CA ALA A 162 6.33 -13.79 1.22
C ALA A 162 5.70 -13.37 2.55
N ALA A 163 6.40 -13.72 3.64
CA ALA A 163 6.11 -13.27 5.00
C ALA A 163 7.35 -12.55 5.55
N ALA A 164 7.22 -11.25 5.82
CA ALA A 164 8.26 -10.45 6.44
C ALA A 164 8.20 -10.58 7.98
N HIS A 165 9.35 -10.70 8.63
CA HIS A 165 9.45 -10.89 10.08
C HIS A 165 10.80 -10.35 10.59
N TYR A 166 11.05 -10.38 11.88
CA TYR A 166 12.37 -10.02 12.39
C TYR A 166 13.44 -10.98 11.83
N GLY A 167 14.52 -10.40 11.32
CA GLY A 167 15.65 -11.15 10.72
C GLY A 167 15.50 -11.45 9.24
N GLY A 168 14.49 -10.89 8.54
CA GLY A 168 14.32 -10.99 7.09
C GLY A 168 12.91 -11.34 6.62
N ALA A 169 12.85 -12.19 5.60
CA ALA A 169 11.59 -12.69 5.05
C ALA A 169 11.69 -14.20 4.76
N THR A 170 10.56 -14.88 4.83
CA THR A 170 10.41 -16.25 4.34
C THR A 170 9.54 -16.23 3.10
N VAL A 171 10.06 -16.74 1.99
CA VAL A 171 9.29 -16.93 0.75
C VAL A 171 8.88 -18.39 0.66
N TRP A 172 7.59 -18.64 0.71
CA TRP A 172 6.99 -19.93 0.48
C TRP A 172 6.71 -20.06 -1.01
N GLU A 173 7.29 -21.07 -1.66
CA GLU A 173 7.10 -21.33 -3.08
C GLU A 173 6.27 -22.61 -3.29
N ARG A 174 5.24 -22.48 -4.11
CA ARG A 174 4.34 -23.57 -4.45
C ARG A 174 5.05 -24.60 -5.33
N GLY A 175 5.30 -25.79 -4.81
CA GLY A 175 5.71 -26.97 -5.56
C GLY A 175 4.51 -27.82 -6.00
N GLU A 176 4.78 -28.95 -6.63
CA GLU A 176 3.73 -29.88 -7.08
C GLU A 176 2.88 -30.43 -5.93
N LYS A 177 3.52 -30.84 -4.84
CA LYS A 177 2.85 -31.50 -3.70
C LYS A 177 2.74 -30.62 -2.46
N ARG A 178 3.64 -29.65 -2.28
CA ARG A 178 3.70 -28.80 -1.07
C ARG A 178 4.36 -27.47 -1.35
N TRP A 179 4.08 -26.52 -0.46
CA TRP A 179 4.82 -25.27 -0.39
C TRP A 179 6.17 -25.49 0.29
N LYS A 180 7.24 -24.89 -0.25
CA LYS A 180 8.61 -24.99 0.27
C LYS A 180 9.10 -23.62 0.71
N PRO A 181 9.67 -23.51 1.94
CA PRO A 181 10.22 -22.24 2.40
C PRO A 181 11.60 -21.97 1.82
N SER A 182 11.88 -20.71 1.52
CA SER A 182 13.20 -20.17 1.23
C SER A 182 13.42 -18.94 2.09
N ARG A 183 14.43 -18.94 2.93
CA ARG A 183 14.75 -17.82 3.81
C ARG A 183 15.61 -16.79 3.08
N LEU A 184 15.23 -15.52 3.28
CA LEU A 184 15.96 -14.34 2.87
C LEU A 184 16.37 -13.62 4.15
N VAL A 185 17.66 -13.70 4.51
CA VAL A 185 18.15 -13.28 5.83
C VAL A 185 18.73 -11.88 5.75
N TRP A 186 18.27 -11.02 6.65
CA TRP A 186 18.85 -9.71 6.91
C TRP A 186 18.46 -9.24 8.30
N LYS A 187 19.43 -8.78 9.10
CA LYS A 187 19.20 -8.35 10.48
C LYS A 187 18.31 -7.10 10.54
N GLY A 188 17.31 -7.11 11.39
CA GLY A 188 16.39 -6.00 11.66
C GLY A 188 14.93 -6.40 11.61
N SER A 189 14.03 -5.45 11.85
CA SER A 189 12.60 -5.66 11.88
C SER A 189 11.98 -5.34 10.52
N HIS A 190 11.61 -6.38 9.76
CA HIS A 190 10.94 -6.25 8.47
C HIS A 190 9.43 -6.24 8.67
N GLY A 191 8.81 -5.16 8.17
CA GLY A 191 7.36 -4.95 8.18
C GLY A 191 6.73 -5.23 6.82
N ALA A 192 6.11 -4.20 6.21
CA ALA A 192 5.47 -4.34 4.91
C ALA A 192 6.41 -4.95 3.86
N VAL A 193 5.85 -5.74 2.95
CA VAL A 193 6.58 -6.49 1.93
C VAL A 193 5.84 -6.43 0.59
N ILE A 194 6.58 -6.38 -0.51
CA ILE A 194 6.04 -6.37 -1.87
C ILE A 194 6.96 -7.10 -2.84
N PHE A 195 6.38 -7.85 -3.78
CA PHE A 195 7.09 -8.36 -4.95
C PHE A 195 7.14 -7.32 -6.07
N SER A 196 8.19 -7.35 -6.88
CA SER A 196 8.17 -6.58 -8.13
C SER A 196 7.10 -7.11 -9.10
N PRO A 197 6.60 -6.27 -10.04
CA PRO A 197 5.55 -6.67 -10.98
C PRO A 197 5.91 -7.89 -11.84
N ASP A 198 7.19 -8.11 -12.08
CA ASP A 198 7.72 -9.27 -12.80
C ASP A 198 8.05 -10.47 -11.90
N GLY A 199 7.94 -10.31 -10.57
CA GLY A 199 8.25 -11.33 -9.57
C GLY A 199 9.73 -11.64 -9.39
N ARG A 200 10.65 -10.82 -9.94
CA ARG A 200 12.10 -11.04 -9.82
C ARG A 200 12.68 -10.59 -8.49
N PHE A 201 12.04 -9.59 -7.85
CA PHE A 201 12.53 -8.98 -6.62
C PHE A 201 11.48 -9.04 -5.52
N LEU A 202 11.96 -9.07 -4.28
CA LEU A 202 11.17 -8.86 -3.08
C LEU A 202 11.75 -7.68 -2.31
N VAL A 203 10.91 -6.74 -1.87
CA VAL A 203 11.33 -5.58 -1.09
C VAL A 203 10.52 -5.51 0.19
N THR A 204 11.18 -5.18 1.30
CA THR A 204 10.56 -4.96 2.61
C THR A 204 10.86 -3.56 3.13
N ALA A 205 9.89 -2.94 3.81
CA ALA A 205 10.11 -1.75 4.61
C ALA A 205 10.52 -2.16 6.02
N MET A 206 11.62 -1.57 6.52
CA MET A 206 12.17 -1.90 7.82
C MET A 206 11.84 -0.83 8.87
N GLN A 207 11.84 -1.23 10.13
CA GLN A 207 11.68 -0.30 11.26
C GLN A 207 12.84 0.68 11.35
N GLU A 208 13.99 0.31 10.83
CA GLU A 208 15.24 1.07 10.85
C GLU A 208 15.34 2.14 9.75
N ASN A 209 14.21 2.64 9.25
CA ASN A 209 14.12 3.70 8.23
C ASN A 209 14.89 3.38 6.93
N VAL A 210 14.86 2.13 6.50
CA VAL A 210 15.45 1.69 5.22
C VAL A 210 14.49 0.72 4.53
N LEU A 211 14.68 0.55 3.23
CA LEU A 211 14.16 -0.59 2.51
C LEU A 211 15.28 -1.61 2.31
N HIS A 212 14.94 -2.86 2.46
CA HIS A 212 15.82 -3.96 2.12
C HIS A 212 15.13 -4.87 1.10
N GLY A 213 15.85 -5.32 0.10
CA GLY A 213 15.30 -6.17 -0.94
C GLY A 213 16.24 -7.30 -1.34
N TRP A 214 15.69 -8.25 -2.07
CA TRP A 214 16.44 -9.39 -2.62
C TRP A 214 16.04 -9.66 -4.06
N ARG A 215 17.03 -9.98 -4.87
CA ARG A 215 16.82 -10.60 -6.17
C ARG A 215 16.61 -12.10 -5.94
N LEU A 216 15.44 -12.61 -6.28
CA LEU A 216 15.00 -13.94 -5.83
C LEU A 216 15.77 -15.11 -6.45
N ARG A 217 16.32 -14.95 -7.68
CA ARG A 217 17.02 -16.03 -8.38
C ARG A 217 18.31 -16.51 -7.67
N ASP A 218 19.00 -15.59 -7.01
CA ASP A 218 20.32 -15.84 -6.38
C ASP A 218 20.41 -15.28 -4.96
N LYS A 219 19.32 -14.71 -4.45
CA LYS A 219 19.21 -14.07 -3.13
C LYS A 219 20.18 -12.91 -2.91
N ALA A 220 20.72 -12.34 -3.98
CA ALA A 220 21.54 -11.13 -3.88
C ALA A 220 20.68 -10.02 -3.25
N ASP A 221 21.17 -9.47 -2.15
CA ASP A 221 20.48 -8.43 -1.40
C ASP A 221 20.78 -7.04 -1.92
N MET A 222 19.93 -6.10 -1.56
CA MET A 222 20.05 -4.67 -1.89
C MET A 222 19.49 -3.82 -0.76
N ARG A 223 20.15 -2.71 -0.50
CA ARG A 223 19.73 -1.76 0.54
C ARG A 223 19.46 -0.39 -0.08
N MET A 224 18.28 0.13 0.17
CA MET A 224 17.85 1.47 -0.22
C MET A 224 17.69 2.30 1.05
N SER A 225 18.56 3.28 1.26
CA SER A 225 18.69 4.06 2.51
C SER A 225 18.64 5.56 2.24
N GLY A 226 18.68 6.36 3.30
CA GLY A 226 18.60 7.82 3.22
C GLY A 226 17.26 8.38 3.71
N TYR A 227 16.40 7.55 4.26
CA TYR A 227 15.10 7.98 4.77
C TYR A 227 15.21 8.57 6.18
N PRO A 228 14.69 9.79 6.41
CA PRO A 228 14.63 10.38 7.75
C PRO A 228 13.59 9.71 8.64
N ALA A 229 12.59 9.03 8.05
CA ALA A 229 11.55 8.32 8.77
C ALA A 229 11.25 6.95 8.15
N LYS A 230 10.54 6.10 8.91
CA LYS A 230 10.09 4.79 8.43
C LYS A 230 9.24 4.92 7.17
N VAL A 231 9.55 4.11 6.15
CA VAL A 231 8.71 3.95 4.97
C VAL A 231 7.44 3.19 5.38
N LYS A 232 6.29 3.86 5.32
CA LYS A 232 4.98 3.30 5.70
C LYS A 232 4.14 2.90 4.50
N SER A 233 4.39 3.53 3.36
CA SER A 233 3.65 3.32 2.11
C SER A 233 4.61 3.19 0.95
N PHE A 234 4.35 2.24 0.08
CA PHE A 234 5.06 2.06 -1.17
C PHE A 234 4.14 1.46 -2.24
N ALA A 235 4.38 1.80 -3.49
CA ALA A 235 3.62 1.32 -4.63
C ALA A 235 4.51 1.16 -5.86
N TRP A 236 4.22 0.18 -6.70
CA TRP A 236 4.78 0.09 -8.04
C TRP A 236 4.09 1.10 -8.94
N VAL A 237 4.87 1.87 -9.68
CA VAL A 237 4.37 2.97 -10.52
C VAL A 237 5.09 3.01 -11.85
N GLY A 238 4.43 3.60 -12.85
CA GLY A 238 4.98 3.76 -14.18
C GLY A 238 4.90 2.51 -15.08
N SER A 239 5.09 2.69 -16.37
CA SER A 239 5.21 1.62 -17.36
C SER A 239 6.56 0.90 -17.21
N VAL A 240 7.61 1.67 -16.93
CA VAL A 240 8.89 1.18 -16.42
C VAL A 240 8.73 1.05 -14.88
N PRO A 241 9.01 -0.13 -14.27
CA PRO A 241 8.71 -0.34 -12.87
C PRO A 241 9.62 0.48 -11.95
N PHE A 242 9.04 1.52 -11.35
CA PHE A 242 9.61 2.23 -10.21
C PHE A 242 8.90 1.84 -8.93
N LEU A 243 9.65 1.67 -7.85
CA LEU A 243 9.09 1.54 -6.51
C LEU A 243 9.02 2.94 -5.87
N ALA A 244 7.85 3.55 -5.89
CA ALA A 244 7.57 4.81 -5.21
C ALA A 244 7.41 4.56 -3.70
N THR A 245 8.02 5.41 -2.88
CA THR A 245 8.10 5.22 -1.42
C THR A 245 7.89 6.51 -0.66
N SER A 246 7.21 6.42 0.48
CA SER A 246 7.07 7.47 1.49
C SER A 246 8.30 7.53 2.41
N GLY A 247 8.28 8.38 3.44
CA GLY A 247 9.31 8.43 4.48
C GLY A 247 10.34 9.54 4.32
N CYS A 248 10.28 10.33 3.25
CA CYS A 248 11.00 11.58 3.04
C CYS A 248 10.01 12.75 2.94
N ASP A 249 10.49 13.94 2.71
CA ASP A 249 9.68 15.12 2.37
C ASP A 249 9.29 15.20 0.87
N GLU A 250 9.61 14.16 0.13
CA GLU A 250 9.27 13.89 -1.27
C GLU A 250 9.00 12.39 -1.47
N VAL A 251 8.49 12.01 -2.61
CA VAL A 251 8.39 10.61 -3.01
C VAL A 251 9.69 10.18 -3.68
N VAL A 252 10.32 9.16 -3.11
CA VAL A 252 11.53 8.55 -3.67
C VAL A 252 11.14 7.34 -4.51
N CYS A 253 11.48 7.35 -5.80
CA CYS A 253 11.12 6.31 -6.77
C CYS A 253 12.38 5.55 -7.21
N TRP A 254 12.50 4.29 -6.78
CA TRP A 254 13.64 3.43 -7.10
C TRP A 254 13.40 2.66 -8.40
N PRO A 255 14.35 2.69 -9.37
CA PRO A 255 14.19 1.98 -10.64
C PRO A 255 14.46 0.48 -10.52
N PHE A 256 13.55 -0.36 -11.06
CA PHE A 256 13.64 -1.83 -11.01
C PHE A 256 13.56 -2.50 -12.39
N ASP A 257 13.77 -1.78 -13.46
CA ASP A 257 13.73 -2.26 -14.85
C ASP A 257 14.91 -3.16 -15.20
N GLU A 258 16.06 -2.99 -14.56
CA GLU A 258 17.28 -3.75 -14.86
C GLU A 258 17.42 -5.04 -14.03
N SER A 259 18.34 -5.90 -14.46
CA SER A 259 18.60 -7.19 -13.81
C SER A 259 19.19 -7.09 -12.40
N LYS A 260 19.80 -5.96 -12.05
CA LYS A 260 20.34 -5.64 -10.71
C LYS A 260 19.38 -4.82 -9.85
N GLY A 261 18.17 -4.50 -10.37
CA GLY A 261 17.25 -3.59 -9.71
C GLY A 261 17.84 -2.19 -9.54
N PRO A 262 17.67 -1.54 -8.38
CA PRO A 262 18.12 -0.17 -8.14
C PRO A 262 19.65 -0.05 -7.88
N MET A 263 20.39 -1.15 -7.79
CA MET A 263 21.79 -1.13 -7.37
C MET A 263 22.68 -0.40 -8.36
N GLY A 264 23.38 0.64 -7.86
CA GLY A 264 24.26 1.51 -8.66
C GLY A 264 23.52 2.58 -9.47
N ARG A 265 22.22 2.76 -9.23
CA ARG A 265 21.36 3.75 -9.90
C ARG A 265 20.78 4.73 -8.90
N ALA A 266 20.70 6.00 -9.30
CA ALA A 266 20.03 7.02 -8.48
C ALA A 266 18.50 6.87 -8.56
N PRO A 267 17.77 7.07 -7.45
CA PRO A 267 16.33 7.19 -7.49
C PRO A 267 15.90 8.51 -8.13
N ILE A 268 14.64 8.57 -8.56
CA ILE A 268 13.98 9.82 -8.95
C ILE A 268 13.21 10.34 -7.73
N ALA A 269 13.27 11.65 -7.49
CA ALA A 269 12.50 12.33 -6.46
C ALA A 269 11.41 13.20 -7.12
N VAL A 270 10.17 13.05 -6.66
CA VAL A 270 9.00 13.79 -7.18
C VAL A 270 8.04 14.14 -6.05
N ALA A 271 7.10 15.05 -6.31
CA ALA A 271 6.07 15.47 -5.35
C ALA A 271 6.71 16.01 -4.05
N TYR A 272 7.46 17.09 -4.16
CA TYR A 272 8.15 17.70 -3.01
C TYR A 272 7.18 18.39 -2.05
N GLY A 273 7.08 17.86 -0.83
CA GLY A 273 6.18 18.31 0.25
C GLY A 273 6.67 19.50 1.04
N GLY A 274 7.76 20.17 0.64
CA GLY A 274 8.37 21.27 1.38
C GLY A 274 8.90 20.82 2.74
N LYS A 275 9.06 20.51 3.60
CA LYS A 275 9.51 19.95 4.89
C LYS A 275 8.48 19.00 5.52
N GLN A 276 7.38 18.71 4.81
CA GLN A 276 6.35 17.80 5.33
C GLN A 276 6.66 16.37 4.94
N LEU A 277 6.55 15.45 5.88
CA LEU A 277 6.81 14.04 5.64
C LEU A 277 5.75 13.44 4.70
N CYS A 278 6.16 12.82 3.62
CA CYS A 278 5.29 11.98 2.80
C CYS A 278 4.91 10.72 3.59
N THR A 279 3.62 10.46 3.71
CA THR A 279 3.05 9.40 4.54
C THR A 279 2.33 8.33 3.73
N ALA A 280 1.80 8.66 2.55
CA ALA A 280 1.10 7.76 1.66
C ALA A 280 1.47 8.02 0.20
N VAL A 281 1.57 6.96 -0.61
CA VAL A 281 1.85 7.04 -2.04
C VAL A 281 0.97 6.09 -2.83
N THR A 282 0.58 6.50 -4.05
CA THR A 282 -0.03 5.63 -5.04
C THR A 282 0.33 6.09 -6.45
N GLY A 283 0.26 5.20 -7.44
CA GLY A 283 0.54 5.54 -8.83
C GLY A 283 -0.58 6.35 -9.49
N MET A 284 -0.23 7.16 -10.48
CA MET A 284 -1.16 7.78 -11.41
C MET A 284 -1.49 6.79 -12.52
N LEU A 285 -2.75 6.71 -12.93
CA LEU A 285 -3.14 5.80 -14.00
C LEU A 285 -2.83 6.40 -15.37
N GLY A 286 -2.14 5.62 -16.21
CA GLY A 286 -1.80 6.03 -17.58
C GLY A 286 -0.82 7.20 -17.67
N ILE A 287 -0.25 7.63 -16.56
CA ILE A 287 0.71 8.74 -16.47
C ILE A 287 1.92 8.28 -15.67
N GLU A 288 3.12 8.61 -16.14
CA GLU A 288 4.36 8.38 -15.41
C GLU A 288 4.46 9.36 -14.22
N GLY A 289 3.93 8.95 -13.05
CA GLY A 289 3.86 9.80 -11.88
C GLY A 289 3.15 9.17 -10.69
N VAL A 290 3.04 9.95 -9.63
CA VAL A 290 2.54 9.53 -8.32
C VAL A 290 1.57 10.54 -7.73
N PHE A 291 0.64 10.06 -6.90
CA PHE A 291 -0.02 10.87 -5.86
C PHE A 291 0.70 10.64 -4.54
N ALA A 292 1.02 11.73 -3.85
CA ALA A 292 1.72 11.75 -2.58
C ALA A 292 0.89 12.45 -1.51
N GLY A 293 0.61 11.78 -0.40
CA GLY A 293 -0.04 12.33 0.77
C GLY A 293 0.96 12.66 1.86
N PHE A 294 0.76 13.78 2.55
CA PHE A 294 1.71 14.33 3.53
C PHE A 294 1.14 14.40 4.94
N ALA A 295 2.05 14.60 5.91
CA ALA A 295 1.72 14.68 7.33
C ALA A 295 0.85 15.88 7.71
N ASP A 296 0.84 16.94 6.92
CA ASP A 296 -0.01 18.14 7.08
C ASP A 296 -1.36 18.02 6.36
N GLY A 297 -1.67 16.85 5.82
CA GLY A 297 -2.92 16.59 5.10
C GLY A 297 -2.92 17.01 3.63
N ALA A 298 -1.82 17.55 3.09
CA ALA A 298 -1.72 17.88 1.68
C ALA A 298 -1.64 16.61 0.81
N VAL A 299 -2.12 16.70 -0.45
CA VAL A 299 -1.89 15.70 -1.48
C VAL A 299 -1.36 16.40 -2.73
N LEU A 300 -0.24 15.92 -3.23
CA LEU A 300 0.40 16.39 -4.47
C LEU A 300 0.33 15.31 -5.54
N ALA A 301 0.28 15.72 -6.80
CA ALA A 301 0.52 14.89 -7.97
C ALA A 301 1.87 15.29 -8.57
N GLY A 302 2.83 14.36 -8.60
CA GLY A 302 4.16 14.56 -9.17
C GLY A 302 4.38 13.67 -10.39
N ARG A 303 4.86 14.25 -11.49
CA ARG A 303 5.20 13.52 -12.73
C ARG A 303 6.70 13.26 -12.80
N PHE A 304 7.10 12.18 -13.48
CA PHE A 304 8.52 11.85 -13.67
C PHE A 304 9.23 12.76 -14.68
N ALA A 305 8.48 13.53 -15.48
CA ALA A 305 9.04 14.53 -16.37
C ALA A 305 9.67 15.68 -15.58
N ALA A 306 10.93 16.02 -15.88
CA ALA A 306 11.71 16.98 -15.09
C ALA A 306 11.20 18.43 -15.15
N GLU A 307 10.44 18.80 -16.18
CA GLU A 307 9.99 20.17 -16.44
C GLU A 307 8.55 20.46 -15.96
N VAL A 308 7.88 19.46 -15.39
CA VAL A 308 6.49 19.61 -14.95
C VAL A 308 6.46 19.89 -13.44
N GLU A 309 5.84 21.01 -13.04
CA GLU A 309 5.62 21.33 -11.64
C GLU A 309 4.67 20.32 -10.98
N ASP A 310 4.90 20.05 -9.69
CA ASP A 310 3.99 19.25 -8.88
C ASP A 310 2.65 19.99 -8.71
N LEU A 311 1.54 19.28 -8.94
CA LEU A 311 0.20 19.85 -8.82
C LEU A 311 -0.38 19.62 -7.43
N VAL A 312 -0.96 20.64 -6.83
CA VAL A 312 -1.70 20.52 -5.57
C VAL A 312 -3.08 19.93 -5.84
N VAL A 313 -3.28 18.68 -5.40
CA VAL A 313 -4.55 17.96 -5.51
C VAL A 313 -5.46 18.27 -4.33
N LYS A 314 -4.89 18.31 -3.12
CA LYS A 314 -5.54 18.72 -1.88
C LYS A 314 -4.62 19.64 -1.10
N GLY A 315 -5.16 20.75 -0.59
CA GLY A 315 -4.44 21.70 0.26
C GLY A 315 -4.02 21.10 1.61
N SER A 316 -3.06 21.76 2.27
CA SER A 316 -2.69 21.47 3.66
C SER A 316 -3.79 21.95 4.64
N GLY A 317 -3.69 21.56 5.91
CA GLY A 317 -4.62 21.94 6.98
C GLY A 317 -5.53 20.83 7.44
N GLY A 318 -5.15 19.58 7.19
CA GLY A 318 -5.82 18.37 7.70
C GLY A 318 -4.88 17.50 8.53
N ALA A 319 -5.37 16.34 8.94
CA ALA A 319 -4.55 15.29 9.54
C ALA A 319 -3.69 14.59 8.47
N ALA A 320 -2.67 13.86 8.92
CA ALA A 320 -1.79 13.11 8.04
C ALA A 320 -2.57 12.16 7.12
N ILE A 321 -2.23 12.16 5.84
CA ILE A 321 -2.82 11.24 4.88
C ILE A 321 -2.32 9.82 5.18
N THR A 322 -3.25 8.90 5.36
CA THR A 322 -2.96 7.49 5.70
C THR A 322 -3.22 6.54 4.55
N ALA A 323 -4.10 6.90 3.61
CA ALA A 323 -4.44 6.05 2.47
C ALA A 323 -4.73 6.88 1.22
N LEU A 324 -4.23 6.39 0.09
CA LEU A 324 -4.51 6.89 -1.27
C LEU A 324 -4.83 5.69 -2.16
N ALA A 325 -5.87 5.81 -2.98
CA ALA A 325 -6.21 4.79 -3.96
C ALA A 325 -6.84 5.43 -5.20
N VAL A 326 -6.48 4.93 -6.40
CA VAL A 326 -7.02 5.42 -7.68
C VAL A 326 -7.63 4.27 -8.44
N THR A 327 -8.90 4.39 -8.82
CA THR A 327 -9.57 3.36 -9.64
C THR A 327 -9.19 3.48 -11.12
N PRO A 328 -9.32 2.40 -11.91
CA PRO A 328 -9.07 2.44 -13.36
C PRO A 328 -9.88 3.50 -14.10
N GLU A 329 -11.06 3.86 -13.59
CA GLU A 329 -11.96 4.87 -14.16
C GLU A 329 -11.60 6.32 -13.76
N GLY A 330 -10.47 6.50 -13.05
CA GLY A 330 -9.97 7.81 -12.66
C GLY A 330 -10.67 8.42 -11.45
N TRP A 331 -11.10 7.62 -10.48
CA TRP A 331 -11.58 8.10 -9.20
C TRP A 331 -10.49 8.01 -8.14
N LEU A 332 -10.28 9.09 -7.41
CA LEU A 332 -9.29 9.19 -6.34
C LEU A 332 -9.97 9.14 -4.97
N PHE A 333 -9.51 8.23 -4.14
CA PHE A 333 -9.78 8.17 -2.71
C PHE A 333 -8.60 8.76 -1.93
N ILE A 334 -8.91 9.63 -0.97
CA ILE A 334 -7.95 10.21 -0.03
C ILE A 334 -8.50 9.98 1.37
N GLY A 335 -7.75 9.30 2.23
CA GLY A 335 -8.11 9.05 3.63
C GLY A 335 -7.06 9.58 4.59
N ASP A 336 -7.48 10.14 5.73
CA ASP A 336 -6.58 10.71 6.73
C ASP A 336 -6.70 10.07 8.12
N ALA A 337 -5.76 10.44 9.01
CA ALA A 337 -5.67 9.93 10.36
C ALA A 337 -6.78 10.44 11.31
N ALA A 338 -7.53 11.47 10.93
CA ALA A 338 -8.68 11.97 11.69
C ALA A 338 -10.01 11.34 11.23
N GLY A 339 -9.96 10.51 10.16
CA GLY A 339 -11.15 9.86 9.60
C GLY A 339 -11.89 10.70 8.58
N THR A 340 -11.22 11.71 7.98
CA THR A 340 -11.75 12.36 6.79
C THR A 340 -11.45 11.52 5.57
N ALA A 341 -12.47 11.19 4.79
CA ALA A 341 -12.34 10.56 3.49
C ALA A 341 -12.87 11.52 2.41
N LEU A 342 -12.08 11.70 1.34
CA LEU A 342 -12.50 12.40 0.13
C LEU A 342 -12.57 11.39 -1.02
N TRP A 343 -13.64 11.50 -1.82
CA TRP A 343 -13.87 10.69 -2.99
C TRP A 343 -14.26 11.56 -4.16
N ALA A 344 -13.42 11.62 -5.19
CA ALA A 344 -13.62 12.50 -6.33
C ALA A 344 -13.14 11.86 -7.64
N ARG A 345 -13.79 12.22 -8.73
CA ARG A 345 -13.30 11.92 -10.07
C ARG A 345 -12.13 12.87 -10.38
N LEU A 346 -11.01 12.30 -10.80
CA LEU A 346 -9.94 13.05 -11.43
C LEU A 346 -10.51 13.56 -12.76
N GLY A 347 -10.87 14.83 -12.86
CA GLY A 347 -11.08 15.50 -14.14
C GLY A 347 -9.80 15.45 -14.97
N GLU A 348 -9.79 15.97 -16.18
CA GLU A 348 -8.54 16.41 -16.79
C GLU A 348 -7.88 17.28 -15.74
N LEU A 349 -6.79 16.79 -15.15
CA LEU A 349 -5.92 17.59 -14.29
C LEU A 349 -5.53 18.75 -15.21
N ASP A 350 -6.17 19.91 -15.01
CA ASP A 350 -5.99 21.07 -15.85
C ASP A 350 -4.49 21.21 -16.07
N ALA A 351 -4.06 20.83 -17.26
CA ALA A 351 -2.75 21.21 -17.75
C ALA A 351 -2.79 22.74 -17.90
N PRO A 352 -1.80 23.47 -17.39
CA PRO A 352 -1.70 24.89 -17.63
C PRO A 352 -1.69 25.18 -19.11
#